data_d6dfbae14aac44cee3d8400074aa9045
#
_entry.id   d6dfbae14aac44cee3d8400074aa9045
#
_cell.length_a   1.000
_cell.length_b   1.000
_cell.length_c   1.000
_cell.angle_alpha   90.00
_cell.angle_beta   90.00
_cell.angle_gamma   90.00
#
_symmetry.space_group_name_H-M   'P 1'
#
loop_
_entity.id
_entity.type
_entity.pdbx_description
1 polymer ?
#
loop_
_entity_poly.entity_id
_entity_poly.type
_entity_poly.pdbx_seq_one_letter_code
_entity_poly.pdbx_strand_id
1 'polypeptide(L)'
;MCVGYRKVDYMLKKYIIVFLVSMVPIVELRGAIPIAIGMGLPKLTSFIIAIIGNMIPVPFIFLFARRILLWGKDKKYVGKFFNWCLTKGEKGGKKLEEKAGKGLYWALFLFVGIPLPGTGAWTGTLAASILDLDFKKTVLAVMLGVLLAGLIMMALSFGVFDVLLG
;
A
#
# COMPACT_ATOMS: atom_id res chain seq x y z
N MET A 1 8.31 -40.72 -0.62
CA MET A 1 8.77 -39.54 0.16
C MET A 1 9.06 -38.30 -0.69
N CYS A 2 9.47 -38.40 -1.97
CA CYS A 2 9.81 -37.25 -2.85
C CYS A 2 8.65 -36.43 -3.40
N VAL A 3 7.41 -36.96 -3.43
CA VAL A 3 6.25 -36.25 -4.02
C VAL A 3 5.75 -35.13 -3.12
N GLY A 4 5.82 -35.28 -1.80
CA GLY A 4 5.43 -34.26 -0.84
C GLY A 4 6.31 -33.00 -0.87
N TYR A 5 7.62 -33.18 -0.96
CA TYR A 5 8.58 -32.07 -1.03
C TYR A 5 8.38 -31.18 -2.25
N ARG A 6 8.12 -31.76 -3.41
CA ARG A 6 7.89 -31.03 -4.66
C ARG A 6 6.62 -30.20 -4.63
N LYS A 7 5.57 -30.67 -3.95
CA LYS A 7 4.29 -29.96 -3.78
C LYS A 7 4.43 -28.77 -2.82
N VAL A 8 5.17 -28.94 -1.73
CA VAL A 8 5.46 -27.87 -0.76
C VAL A 8 6.29 -26.76 -1.39
N ASP A 9 7.34 -27.13 -2.14
CA ASP A 9 8.20 -26.17 -2.85
C ASP A 9 7.42 -25.34 -3.90
N TYR A 10 6.51 -25.98 -4.61
CA TYR A 10 5.66 -25.31 -5.59
C TYR A 10 4.68 -24.33 -4.94
N MET A 11 4.07 -24.71 -3.82
CA MET A 11 3.17 -23.84 -3.06
C MET A 11 3.93 -22.65 -2.45
N LEU A 12 5.12 -22.89 -1.89
CA LEU A 12 5.96 -21.83 -1.32
C LEU A 12 6.34 -20.77 -2.37
N LYS A 13 6.72 -21.19 -3.57
CA LYS A 13 7.02 -20.28 -4.69
C LYS A 13 5.84 -19.37 -5.02
N LYS A 14 4.63 -19.91 -5.06
CA LYS A 14 3.40 -19.12 -5.29
C LYS A 14 3.18 -18.06 -4.20
N TYR A 15 3.37 -18.41 -2.94
CA TYR A 15 3.25 -17.47 -1.83
C TYR A 15 4.31 -16.37 -1.88
N ILE A 16 5.55 -16.71 -2.23
CA ILE A 16 6.62 -15.72 -2.42
C ILE A 16 6.27 -14.74 -3.55
N ILE A 17 5.72 -15.23 -4.66
CA ILE A 17 5.27 -14.37 -5.76
C ILE A 17 4.19 -13.40 -5.27
N VAL A 18 3.16 -13.88 -4.60
CA VAL A 18 2.07 -13.03 -4.06
C VAL A 18 2.63 -11.98 -3.09
N PHE A 19 3.54 -12.37 -2.21
CA PHE A 19 4.20 -11.47 -1.28
C PHE A 19 4.99 -10.37 -2.01
N LEU A 20 5.85 -10.73 -2.96
CA LEU A 20 6.67 -9.78 -3.72
C LEU A 20 5.79 -8.87 -4.59
N VAL A 21 4.79 -9.41 -5.26
CA VAL A 21 3.85 -8.63 -6.08
C VAL A 21 3.10 -7.61 -5.22
N SER A 22 2.70 -7.96 -4.00
CA SER A 22 2.02 -7.04 -3.10
C SER A 22 2.91 -5.88 -2.62
N MET A 23 4.24 -6.02 -2.67
CA MET A 23 5.20 -4.96 -2.35
C MET A 23 5.43 -3.99 -3.51
N VAL A 24 5.08 -4.37 -4.75
CA VAL A 24 5.36 -3.55 -5.94
C VAL A 24 4.43 -2.33 -5.97
N PRO A 25 5.00 -1.11 -6.18
CA PRO A 25 4.17 0.09 -6.38
C PRO A 25 3.17 -0.13 -7.52
N ILE A 26 1.98 0.46 -7.43
CA ILE A 26 0.90 0.38 -8.42
C ILE A 26 0.14 -0.96 -8.38
N VAL A 27 0.81 -2.11 -8.28
CA VAL A 27 0.17 -3.42 -8.23
C VAL A 27 -0.42 -3.67 -6.85
N GLU A 28 0.43 -3.58 -5.81
CA GLU A 28 0.03 -3.71 -4.40
C GLU A 28 -0.79 -4.99 -4.12
N LEU A 29 -1.53 -5.01 -3.01
CA LEU A 29 -2.45 -6.11 -2.71
C LEU A 29 -3.59 -6.23 -3.74
N ARG A 30 -3.90 -5.15 -4.46
CA ARG A 30 -4.99 -5.13 -5.46
C ARG A 30 -4.74 -6.07 -6.63
N GLY A 31 -3.50 -6.18 -7.07
CA GLY A 31 -3.08 -7.16 -8.05
C GLY A 31 -2.70 -8.50 -7.43
N ALA A 32 -2.09 -8.48 -6.24
CA ALA A 32 -1.63 -9.70 -5.58
C ALA A 32 -2.78 -10.65 -5.22
N ILE A 33 -3.94 -10.14 -4.76
CA ILE A 33 -5.11 -10.96 -4.41
C ILE A 33 -5.69 -11.68 -5.63
N PRO A 34 -6.05 -11.01 -6.75
CA PRO A 34 -6.52 -11.71 -7.95
C PRO A 34 -5.51 -12.73 -8.49
N ILE A 35 -4.21 -12.39 -8.49
CA ILE A 35 -3.14 -13.31 -8.91
C ILE A 35 -3.13 -14.57 -8.02
N ALA A 36 -3.21 -14.41 -6.70
CA ALA A 36 -3.23 -15.52 -5.76
C ALA A 36 -4.43 -16.45 -5.97
N ILE A 37 -5.61 -15.87 -6.21
CA ILE A 37 -6.83 -16.62 -6.50
C ILE A 37 -6.71 -17.36 -7.84
N GLY A 38 -6.20 -16.69 -8.89
CA GLY A 38 -5.92 -17.31 -10.19
C GLY A 38 -4.88 -18.45 -10.12
N MET A 39 -3.95 -18.40 -9.18
CA MET A 39 -3.01 -19.48 -8.89
C MET A 39 -3.63 -20.64 -8.07
N GLY A 40 -4.88 -20.55 -7.66
CA GLY A 40 -5.57 -21.54 -6.84
C GLY A 40 -5.08 -21.61 -5.39
N LEU A 41 -4.55 -20.51 -4.84
CA LEU A 41 -4.09 -20.46 -3.46
C LEU A 41 -5.26 -20.30 -2.48
N PRO A 42 -5.14 -20.84 -1.24
CA PRO A 42 -6.14 -20.64 -0.20
C PRO A 42 -6.37 -19.16 0.08
N LYS A 43 -7.64 -18.78 0.11
CA LYS A 43 -8.12 -17.39 0.18
C LYS A 43 -7.56 -16.60 1.36
N LEU A 44 -7.72 -17.15 2.56
CA LEU A 44 -7.31 -16.49 3.81
C LEU A 44 -5.79 -16.31 3.88
N THR A 45 -5.02 -17.34 3.52
CA THR A 45 -3.55 -17.28 3.52
C THR A 45 -3.04 -16.25 2.52
N SER A 46 -3.63 -16.21 1.31
CA SER A 46 -3.28 -15.24 0.28
C SER A 46 -3.56 -13.81 0.73
N PHE A 47 -4.69 -13.58 1.38
CA PHE A 47 -5.08 -12.30 1.94
C PHE A 47 -4.07 -11.81 3.00
N ILE A 48 -3.72 -12.67 3.96
CA ILE A 48 -2.76 -12.34 5.02
C ILE A 48 -1.39 -12.01 4.43
N ILE A 49 -0.89 -12.85 3.51
CA ILE A 49 0.42 -12.65 2.86
C ILE A 49 0.44 -11.36 2.05
N ALA A 50 -0.62 -11.05 1.29
CA ALA A 50 -0.71 -9.83 0.52
C ALA A 50 -0.73 -8.58 1.41
N ILE A 51 -1.45 -8.61 2.55
CA ILE A 51 -1.44 -7.50 3.52
C ILE A 51 -0.06 -7.30 4.11
N ILE A 52 0.59 -8.36 4.59
CA ILE A 52 1.93 -8.27 5.18
C ILE A 52 2.91 -7.68 4.16
N GLY A 53 2.94 -8.21 2.93
CA GLY A 53 3.82 -7.72 1.87
C GLY A 53 3.55 -6.25 1.52
N ASN A 54 2.28 -5.84 1.46
CA ASN A 54 1.90 -4.45 1.17
C ASN A 54 2.25 -3.48 2.30
N MET A 55 2.27 -3.93 3.56
CA MET A 55 2.58 -3.10 4.72
C MET A 55 4.09 -2.92 4.97
N ILE A 56 4.94 -3.83 4.50
CA ILE A 56 6.39 -3.72 4.70
C ILE A 56 6.98 -2.43 4.12
N PRO A 57 6.67 -1.99 2.89
CA PRO A 57 7.21 -0.76 2.34
C PRO A 57 6.74 0.51 3.06
N VAL A 58 5.57 0.50 3.71
CA VAL A 58 4.92 1.69 4.30
C VAL A 58 5.84 2.47 5.25
N PRO A 59 6.44 1.89 6.30
CA PRO A 59 7.34 2.62 7.19
C PRO A 59 8.58 3.15 6.47
N PHE A 60 9.11 2.38 5.51
CA PHE A 60 10.25 2.81 4.72
C PHE A 60 9.91 4.01 3.84
N ILE A 61 8.79 3.96 3.11
CA ILE A 61 8.32 5.07 2.28
C ILE A 61 8.14 6.32 3.13
N PHE A 62 7.45 6.20 4.28
CA PHE A 62 7.20 7.34 5.14
C PHE A 62 8.49 8.00 5.63
N LEU A 63 9.44 7.22 6.13
CA LEU A 63 10.69 7.72 6.69
C LEU A 63 11.66 8.23 5.61
N PHE A 64 11.76 7.51 4.49
CA PHE A 64 12.73 7.83 3.43
C PHE A 64 12.24 8.92 2.48
N ALA A 65 10.93 9.00 2.18
CA ALA A 65 10.40 10.02 1.27
C ALA A 65 10.75 11.42 1.76
N ARG A 66 10.47 11.74 3.01
CA ARG A 66 10.82 13.04 3.60
C ARG A 66 12.35 13.24 3.65
N ARG A 67 13.11 12.19 4.01
CA ARG A 67 14.58 12.27 4.07
C ARG A 67 15.19 12.55 2.69
N ILE A 68 14.67 11.94 1.63
CA ILE A 68 15.07 12.20 0.25
C ILE A 68 14.75 13.63 -0.15
N LEU A 69 13.57 14.15 0.19
CA LEU A 69 13.18 15.53 -0.08
C LEU A 69 14.10 16.53 0.65
N LEU A 70 14.40 16.27 1.92
CA LEU A 70 15.34 17.09 2.72
C LEU A 70 16.75 17.04 2.16
N TRP A 71 17.24 15.89 1.76
CA TRP A 71 18.56 15.75 1.13
C TRP A 71 18.62 16.44 -0.25
N GLY A 72 17.55 16.36 -1.02
CA GLY A 72 17.49 16.92 -2.35
C GLY A 72 17.30 18.44 -2.39
N LYS A 73 16.78 19.06 -1.31
CA LYS A 73 16.52 20.51 -1.27
C LYS A 73 17.78 21.36 -1.52
N ASP A 74 18.95 20.84 -1.15
CA ASP A 74 20.24 21.55 -1.26
C ASP A 74 20.94 21.28 -2.61
N LYS A 75 20.33 20.50 -3.51
CA LYS A 75 20.91 20.18 -4.81
C LYS A 75 20.61 21.23 -5.88
N LYS A 76 21.63 21.58 -6.67
CA LYS A 76 21.59 22.68 -7.65
C LYS A 76 20.46 22.57 -8.71
N TYR A 77 20.15 21.35 -9.14
CA TYR A 77 19.16 21.12 -10.21
C TYR A 77 17.74 20.81 -9.70
N VAL A 78 17.63 20.07 -8.61
CA VAL A 78 16.32 19.59 -8.08
C VAL A 78 15.90 20.30 -6.80
N GLY A 79 16.80 21.09 -6.17
CA GLY A 79 16.56 21.75 -4.90
C GLY A 79 15.33 22.65 -4.88
N LYS A 80 15.09 23.41 -5.95
CA LYS A 80 13.91 24.28 -6.06
C LYS A 80 12.60 23.48 -6.04
N PHE A 81 12.56 22.34 -6.73
CA PHE A 81 11.40 21.46 -6.77
C PHE A 81 11.17 20.80 -5.40
N PHE A 82 12.22 20.29 -4.78
CA PHE A 82 12.11 19.65 -3.47
C PHE A 82 11.75 20.63 -2.36
N ASN A 83 12.30 21.84 -2.37
CA ASN A 83 11.89 22.92 -1.46
C ASN A 83 10.41 23.32 -1.66
N TRP A 84 9.96 23.41 -2.89
CA TRP A 84 8.57 23.68 -3.21
C TRP A 84 7.66 22.56 -2.68
N CYS A 85 7.99 21.28 -2.89
CA CYS A 85 7.26 20.13 -2.36
C CYS A 85 7.18 20.16 -0.83
N LEU A 86 8.32 20.38 -0.15
CA LEU A 86 8.36 20.46 1.31
C LEU A 86 7.51 21.61 1.84
N THR A 87 7.70 22.83 1.31
CA THR A 87 6.97 24.01 1.77
C THR A 87 5.47 23.90 1.52
N LYS A 88 5.07 23.39 0.36
CA LYS A 88 3.65 23.16 0.03
C LYS A 88 3.07 22.01 0.85
N GLY A 89 3.84 20.93 1.03
CA GLY A 89 3.46 19.79 1.86
C GLY A 89 3.22 20.19 3.32
N GLU A 90 4.18 20.84 3.95
CA GLU A 90 4.06 21.30 5.34
C GLU A 90 2.92 22.30 5.57
N LYS A 91 2.79 23.29 4.67
CA LYS A 91 1.68 24.25 4.72
C LYS A 91 0.33 23.58 4.47
N GLY A 92 0.27 22.65 3.53
CA GLY A 92 -0.92 21.88 3.24
C GLY A 92 -1.31 20.96 4.40
N GLY A 93 -0.33 20.24 4.96
CA GLY A 93 -0.51 19.36 6.10
C GLY A 93 -1.06 20.08 7.32
N LYS A 94 -0.42 21.20 7.72
CA LYS A 94 -0.90 22.02 8.84
C LYS A 94 -2.31 22.54 8.64
N LYS A 95 -2.63 23.09 7.45
CA LYS A 95 -3.99 23.57 7.13
C LYS A 95 -5.03 22.46 7.16
N LEU A 96 -4.66 21.27 6.70
CA LEU A 96 -5.55 20.10 6.71
C LEU A 96 -5.73 19.59 8.14
N GLU A 97 -4.67 19.56 8.94
CA GLU A 97 -4.72 19.14 10.33
C GLU A 97 -5.55 20.09 11.19
N GLU A 98 -5.39 21.40 10.99
CA GLU A 98 -6.20 22.45 11.65
C GLU A 98 -7.68 22.38 11.28
N LYS A 99 -7.99 22.15 10.00
CA LYS A 99 -9.38 22.12 9.51
C LYS A 99 -10.08 20.78 9.71
N ALA A 100 -9.38 19.68 9.47
CA ALA A 100 -9.96 18.34 9.46
C ALA A 100 -9.65 17.55 10.75
N GLY A 101 -8.62 17.94 11.50
CA GLY A 101 -8.20 17.20 12.70
C GLY A 101 -8.11 15.69 12.47
N LYS A 102 -8.90 14.92 13.24
CA LYS A 102 -8.99 13.46 13.05
C LYS A 102 -9.56 13.05 11.68
N GLY A 103 -10.31 13.91 11.01
CA GLY A 103 -10.89 13.66 9.69
C GLY A 103 -9.83 13.45 8.60
N LEU A 104 -8.63 14.01 8.76
CA LEU A 104 -7.53 13.81 7.81
C LEU A 104 -7.07 12.33 7.72
N TYR A 105 -6.99 11.66 8.87
CA TYR A 105 -6.63 10.22 8.90
C TYR A 105 -7.77 9.33 8.40
N TRP A 106 -9.02 9.76 8.56
CA TRP A 106 -10.18 9.12 7.93
C TRP A 106 -10.14 9.27 6.40
N ALA A 107 -9.79 10.47 5.90
CA ALA A 107 -9.60 10.68 4.46
C ALA A 107 -8.47 9.81 3.92
N LEU A 108 -7.35 9.71 4.63
CA LEU A 108 -6.23 8.83 4.26
C LEU A 108 -6.64 7.34 4.26
N PHE A 109 -7.38 6.91 5.27
CA PHE A 109 -7.95 5.56 5.35
C PHE A 109 -8.82 5.24 4.14
N LEU A 110 -9.76 6.13 3.78
CA LEU A 110 -10.64 5.95 2.62
C LEU A 110 -9.85 6.00 1.30
N PHE A 111 -8.88 6.92 1.19
CA PHE A 111 -8.02 7.04 0.02
C PHE A 111 -7.24 5.75 -0.26
N VAL A 112 -6.74 5.10 0.78
CA VAL A 112 -6.05 3.81 0.67
C VAL A 112 -7.04 2.66 0.50
N GLY A 113 -8.18 2.71 1.19
CA GLY A 113 -9.16 1.63 1.27
C GLY A 113 -10.01 1.45 0.01
N ILE A 114 -10.28 2.55 -0.72
CA ILE A 114 -11.07 2.47 -1.95
C ILE A 114 -10.14 2.07 -3.10
N PRO A 115 -10.37 0.91 -3.79
CA PRO A 115 -9.46 0.40 -4.80
C PRO A 115 -9.61 1.12 -6.14
N LEU A 116 -9.18 2.39 -6.21
CA LEU A 116 -9.11 3.18 -7.43
C LEU A 116 -7.68 3.22 -8.01
N PRO A 117 -7.52 3.37 -9.33
CA PRO A 117 -6.20 3.56 -9.92
C PRO A 117 -5.50 4.80 -9.35
N GLY A 118 -4.24 4.66 -8.93
CA GLY A 118 -3.46 5.76 -8.37
C GLY A 118 -3.68 6.06 -6.89
N THR A 119 -4.64 5.41 -6.23
CA THR A 119 -4.75 5.40 -4.77
C THR A 119 -4.00 4.18 -4.21
N GLY A 120 -3.73 4.12 -2.92
CA GLY A 120 -3.14 2.93 -2.29
C GLY A 120 -2.17 3.25 -1.17
N ALA A 121 -1.54 2.21 -0.63
CA ALA A 121 -0.63 2.33 0.50
C ALA A 121 0.62 3.15 0.14
N TRP A 122 1.18 2.97 -1.05
CA TRP A 122 2.34 3.70 -1.53
C TRP A 122 2.06 5.20 -1.67
N THR A 123 1.04 5.56 -2.45
CA THR A 123 0.68 6.96 -2.72
C THR A 123 0.16 7.66 -1.47
N GLY A 124 -0.67 6.99 -0.67
CA GLY A 124 -1.18 7.51 0.59
C GLY A 124 -0.08 7.79 1.60
N THR A 125 0.87 6.86 1.75
CA THR A 125 2.01 7.02 2.65
C THR A 125 2.97 8.10 2.18
N LEU A 126 3.23 8.18 0.87
CA LEU A 126 4.06 9.23 0.28
C LEU A 126 3.43 10.62 0.52
N ALA A 127 2.14 10.77 0.26
CA ALA A 127 1.41 12.01 0.52
C ALA A 127 1.46 12.39 2.01
N ALA A 128 1.21 11.45 2.90
CA ALA A 128 1.26 11.67 4.35
C ALA A 128 2.67 12.10 4.82
N SER A 129 3.73 11.52 4.25
CA SER A 129 5.12 11.90 4.54
C SER A 129 5.44 13.33 4.06
N ILE A 130 4.97 13.70 2.87
CA ILE A 130 5.16 15.07 2.32
C ILE A 130 4.39 16.10 3.14
N LEU A 131 3.18 15.75 3.60
CA LEU A 131 2.33 16.59 4.44
C LEU A 131 2.82 16.67 5.91
N ASP A 132 3.86 15.95 6.27
CA ASP A 132 4.42 15.89 7.62
C ASP A 132 3.45 15.41 8.69
N LEU A 133 2.64 14.40 8.36
CA LEU A 133 1.66 13.84 9.28
C LEU A 133 2.32 12.96 10.35
N ASP A 134 1.61 12.71 11.45
CA ASP A 134 2.09 11.83 12.50
C ASP A 134 2.28 10.39 11.98
N PHE A 135 3.47 9.84 12.21
CA PHE A 135 3.86 8.51 11.73
C PHE A 135 2.92 7.40 12.21
N LYS A 136 2.62 7.38 13.52
CA LYS A 136 1.81 6.29 14.10
C LYS A 136 0.39 6.31 13.58
N LYS A 137 -0.22 7.49 13.51
CA LYS A 137 -1.59 7.66 13.01
C LYS A 137 -1.66 7.36 11.52
N THR A 138 -0.63 7.76 10.75
CA THR A 138 -0.52 7.44 9.32
C THR A 138 -0.44 5.94 9.09
N VAL A 139 0.48 5.23 9.76
CA VAL A 139 0.62 3.79 9.63
C VAL A 139 -0.68 3.07 9.99
N LEU A 140 -1.36 3.49 11.06
CA LEU A 140 -2.65 2.91 11.46
C LEU A 140 -3.74 3.16 10.41
N ALA A 141 -3.85 4.39 9.89
CA ALA A 141 -4.85 4.72 8.85
C ALA A 141 -4.59 3.94 7.55
N VAL A 142 -3.32 3.85 7.13
CA VAL A 142 -2.91 3.07 5.95
C VAL A 142 -3.19 1.58 6.16
N MET A 143 -2.87 1.03 7.32
CA MET A 143 -3.12 -0.38 7.63
C MET A 143 -4.62 -0.72 7.57
N LEU A 144 -5.47 0.10 8.19
CA LEU A 144 -6.91 -0.08 8.12
C LEU A 144 -7.43 0.06 6.68
N GLY A 145 -6.88 1.02 5.91
CA GLY A 145 -7.19 1.18 4.49
C GLY A 145 -6.79 -0.04 3.65
N VAL A 146 -5.61 -0.59 3.89
CA VAL A 146 -5.13 -1.82 3.22
C VAL A 146 -6.03 -3.01 3.55
N LEU A 147 -6.48 -3.15 4.80
CA LEU A 147 -7.44 -4.18 5.20
C LEU A 147 -8.77 -4.01 4.44
N LEU A 148 -9.31 -2.81 4.40
CA LEU A 148 -10.55 -2.51 3.66
C LEU A 148 -10.40 -2.80 2.16
N ALA A 149 -9.33 -2.30 1.53
CA ALA A 149 -9.04 -2.57 0.13
C ALA A 149 -8.92 -4.07 -0.16
N GLY A 150 -8.25 -4.80 0.73
CA GLY A 150 -8.10 -6.25 0.62
C GLY A 150 -9.44 -7.00 0.69
N LEU A 151 -10.34 -6.60 1.60
CA LEU A 151 -11.70 -7.18 1.68
C LEU A 151 -12.50 -6.89 0.41
N ILE A 152 -12.45 -5.66 -0.10
CA ILE A 152 -13.13 -5.29 -1.35
C ILE A 152 -12.57 -6.10 -2.53
N MET A 153 -11.24 -6.18 -2.66
CA MET A 153 -10.59 -6.95 -3.72
C MET A 153 -10.88 -8.44 -3.64
N MET A 154 -10.97 -8.98 -2.42
CA MET A 154 -11.38 -10.35 -2.19
C MET A 154 -12.81 -10.58 -2.71
N ALA A 155 -13.76 -9.74 -2.32
CA ALA A 155 -15.14 -9.84 -2.75
C ALA A 155 -15.29 -9.71 -4.28
N LEU A 156 -14.61 -8.74 -4.89
CA LEU A 156 -14.62 -8.55 -6.34
C LEU A 156 -13.99 -9.73 -7.08
N SER A 157 -12.88 -10.27 -6.58
CA SER A 157 -12.21 -11.39 -7.22
C SER A 157 -13.08 -12.66 -7.20
N PHE A 158 -13.87 -12.88 -6.14
CA PHE A 158 -14.82 -14.01 -6.11
C PHE A 158 -15.96 -13.83 -7.12
N GLY A 159 -16.60 -12.65 -7.12
CA GLY A 159 -17.67 -12.40 -8.05
C GLY A 159 -17.24 -12.59 -9.52
N VAL A 160 -16.02 -12.14 -9.86
CA VAL A 160 -15.49 -12.29 -11.23
C VAL A 160 -15.16 -13.76 -11.55
N PHE A 161 -14.52 -14.49 -10.61
CA PHE A 161 -14.17 -15.89 -10.85
C PHE A 161 -15.38 -16.80 -10.90
N ASP A 162 -16.42 -16.58 -10.07
CA ASP A 162 -17.66 -17.34 -10.10
C ASP A 162 -18.44 -17.11 -11.41
N VAL A 163 -18.40 -15.88 -11.95
CA VAL A 163 -19.06 -15.58 -13.24
C VAL A 163 -18.30 -16.13 -14.45
N LEU A 164 -16.96 -16.22 -14.38
CA LEU A 164 -16.14 -16.68 -15.51
C LEU A 164 -15.95 -18.21 -15.55
N LEU A 165 -16.11 -18.90 -14.42
CA LEU A 165 -15.84 -20.34 -14.30
C LEU A 165 -17.09 -21.16 -13.95
N GLY A 166 -18.22 -20.51 -13.61
CA GLY A 166 -19.52 -21.15 -13.42
C GLY A 166 -20.35 -21.14 -14.69
#